data_cd1643356948045355a03a56639466b7
#
_entry.id   cd1643356948045355a03a56639466b7
#
_cell.length_a   1.000
_cell.length_b   1.000
_cell.length_c   1.000
_cell.angle_alpha   90.00
_cell.angle_beta   90.00
_cell.angle_gamma   90.00
#
_symmetry.space_group_name_H-M   'P 1'
#
loop_
_entity.id
_entity.type
_entity.pdbx_description
1 polymer ?
#
loop_
_entity_poly.entity_id
_entity_poly.type
_entity_poly.pdbx_seq_one_letter_code
_entity_poly.pdbx_strand_id
1 'polypeptide(L)'
;MLGEVGGTHWENNCHKFLKLRYQSDNYVRVPARYKGDYGIESYTQKGIVFQFYCPDYELASELYEHQRDKITRDLGKLIKYQKELEEILIPPGYIIKEWHFVTPMFDNKEILKHIKKKILEIRKKCHLYPLIDNDFVISLKEESDYVEEISRLVNLGIEKYHFLSNSSNVIEIDEWMALSAENNMFYENTKRKQNEIENDPEKLKEKIHSTLKSYLLFEAIKSEVLKNFPPLFNKINKVHTNFENELVILNSKSFNEPSGIYLKNTYDRLKMNYRDVLSGLIPPEDIDLVCQGSLSQLISECPLDLSDK
;
A
#
# COMPACT_ATOMS: atom_id res chain seq x y z
N MET A 1 0.51 -0.35 1.72
CA MET A 1 0.40 0.89 2.53
C MET A 1 0.16 0.59 3.98
N LEU A 2 0.49 1.54 4.87
CA LEU A 2 0.15 1.46 6.29
C LEU A 2 -1.26 2.03 6.52
N GLY A 3 -2.29 1.19 6.47
CA GLY A 3 -3.64 1.50 6.95
C GLY A 3 -4.55 2.33 6.06
N GLU A 4 -5.81 2.48 6.51
CA GLU A 4 -6.83 3.30 5.85
C GLU A 4 -6.42 4.77 5.74
N VAL A 5 -6.80 5.38 4.64
CA VAL A 5 -6.35 6.70 4.24
C VAL A 5 -7.28 7.75 4.79
N GLY A 6 -6.89 8.28 5.94
CA GLY A 6 -7.42 9.52 6.50
C GLY A 6 -6.24 10.36 6.99
N GLY A 7 -6.31 11.68 6.86
CA GLY A 7 -5.18 12.56 7.17
C GLY A 7 -4.53 12.32 8.53
N THR A 8 -5.31 12.05 9.57
CA THR A 8 -4.80 11.76 10.94
C THR A 8 -4.10 10.39 11.01
N HIS A 9 -4.60 9.38 10.28
CA HIS A 9 -3.97 8.06 10.27
C HIS A 9 -2.63 8.11 9.54
N TRP A 10 -2.61 8.75 8.37
CA TRP A 10 -1.38 9.01 7.62
C TRP A 10 -0.32 9.73 8.45
N GLU A 11 -0.68 10.83 9.11
CA GLU A 11 0.21 11.57 10.01
C GLU A 11 0.83 10.66 11.07
N ASN A 12 0.01 9.85 11.75
CA ASN A 12 0.50 8.92 12.77
C ASN A 12 1.46 7.88 12.21
N ASN A 13 1.21 7.36 11.01
CA ASN A 13 2.10 6.41 10.32
C ASN A 13 3.41 7.08 9.92
N CYS A 14 3.38 8.30 9.39
CA CYS A 14 4.58 9.09 9.12
C CYS A 14 5.45 9.22 10.37
N HIS A 15 4.87 9.57 11.50
CA HIS A 15 5.63 9.66 12.74
C HIS A 15 6.31 8.35 13.14
N LYS A 16 5.72 7.18 12.87
CA LYS A 16 6.31 5.89 13.22
C LYS A 16 7.54 5.57 12.37
N PHE A 17 7.41 5.62 11.05
CA PHE A 17 8.55 5.29 10.18
C PHE A 17 9.64 6.37 10.19
N LEU A 18 9.29 7.66 10.29
CA LEU A 18 10.28 8.72 10.43
C LEU A 18 11.05 8.64 11.75
N LYS A 19 10.38 8.27 12.84
CA LYS A 19 11.06 8.02 14.13
C LYS A 19 12.09 6.90 14.04
N LEU A 20 11.82 5.86 13.24
CA LEU A 20 12.80 4.80 12.99
C LEU A 20 13.98 5.30 12.15
N ARG A 21 13.69 5.97 11.03
CA ARG A 21 14.73 6.48 10.11
C ARG A 21 15.66 7.50 10.77
N TYR A 22 15.09 8.45 11.51
CA TYR A 22 15.82 9.58 12.08
C TYR A 22 16.07 9.43 13.59
N GLN A 23 16.12 8.20 14.09
CA GLN A 23 16.38 7.93 15.51
C GLN A 23 17.70 8.54 15.99
N SER A 24 18.77 8.42 15.19
CA SER A 24 20.09 9.01 15.47
C SER A 24 20.13 10.53 15.40
N ASP A 25 19.15 11.14 14.75
CA ASP A 25 19.04 12.58 14.51
C ASP A 25 18.06 13.26 15.47
N ASN A 26 17.64 12.54 16.50
CA ASN A 26 16.69 13.00 17.52
C ASN A 26 15.40 13.55 16.90
N TYR A 27 14.63 12.68 16.28
CA TYR A 27 13.32 13.01 15.72
C TYR A 27 12.34 13.47 16.79
N VAL A 28 11.69 14.63 16.58
CA VAL A 28 10.74 15.27 17.51
C VAL A 28 9.44 15.58 16.78
N ARG A 29 8.30 15.17 17.39
CA ARG A 29 6.96 15.55 16.92
C ARG A 29 6.60 16.94 17.42
N VAL A 30 5.96 17.77 16.57
CA VAL A 30 5.39 19.06 16.95
C VAL A 30 3.90 18.87 17.28
N PRO A 31 3.46 19.10 18.52
CA PRO A 31 2.05 18.97 18.88
C PRO A 31 1.20 20.10 18.28
N ALA A 32 0.25 19.77 17.41
CA ALA A 32 -0.59 20.74 16.72
C ALA A 32 -1.76 21.32 17.57
N ARG A 33 -1.98 20.81 18.79
CA ARG A 33 -3.18 21.16 19.62
C ARG A 33 -3.29 22.62 20.04
N TYR A 34 -2.22 23.39 20.01
CA TYR A 34 -2.22 24.80 20.41
C TYR A 34 -1.59 25.66 19.30
N LYS A 35 -2.37 26.56 18.71
CA LYS A 35 -1.93 27.53 17.68
C LYS A 35 -1.49 26.95 16.33
N GLY A 36 -1.74 25.64 16.06
CA GLY A 36 -1.38 24.99 14.79
C GLY A 36 0.08 24.50 14.71
N ASP A 37 0.46 24.08 13.54
CA ASP A 37 1.72 23.37 13.22
C ASP A 37 2.84 24.30 12.69
N TYR A 38 2.55 25.57 12.49
CA TYR A 38 3.46 26.57 11.89
C TYR A 38 4.10 26.13 10.55
N GLY A 39 3.47 25.17 9.85
CA GLY A 39 3.94 24.60 8.59
C GLY A 39 4.92 23.44 8.75
N ILE A 40 4.99 22.82 9.95
CA ILE A 40 5.76 21.62 10.22
C ILE A 40 5.03 20.71 11.22
N GLU A 41 5.01 19.40 10.95
CA GLU A 41 4.44 18.38 11.85
C GLU A 41 5.50 17.75 12.77
N SER A 42 6.75 17.78 12.34
CA SER A 42 7.88 17.22 13.09
C SER A 42 9.22 17.74 12.56
N TYR A 43 10.29 17.48 13.30
CA TYR A 43 11.65 17.85 12.91
C TYR A 43 12.69 16.90 13.48
N THR A 44 13.91 16.96 12.94
CA THR A 44 15.11 16.37 13.54
C THR A 44 16.00 17.47 14.11
N GLN A 45 16.81 17.17 15.11
CA GLN A 45 17.77 18.16 15.66
C GLN A 45 18.91 18.53 14.69
N LYS A 46 18.95 17.92 13.49
CA LYS A 46 19.96 18.19 12.46
C LYS A 46 19.50 19.14 11.34
N GLY A 47 18.30 19.70 11.45
CA GLY A 47 17.84 20.74 10.52
C GLY A 47 16.87 20.25 9.46
N ILE A 48 16.32 19.05 9.58
CA ILE A 48 15.25 18.54 8.71
C ILE A 48 13.92 18.76 9.39
N VAL A 49 12.97 19.39 8.70
CA VAL A 49 11.59 19.53 9.15
C VAL A 49 10.61 18.82 8.18
N PHE A 50 9.51 18.32 8.67
CA PHE A 50 8.57 17.50 7.91
C PHE A 50 7.18 18.09 7.94
N GLN A 51 6.51 18.04 6.79
CA GLN A 51 5.10 18.31 6.62
C GLN A 51 4.44 17.13 5.94
N PHE A 52 3.29 16.68 6.47
CA PHE A 52 2.58 15.54 5.94
C PHE A 52 1.33 15.98 5.16
N TYR A 53 1.03 15.24 4.12
CA TYR A 53 -0.18 15.44 3.34
C TYR A 53 -0.70 14.09 2.84
N CYS A 54 -1.97 13.81 3.14
CA CYS A 54 -2.70 12.71 2.56
C CYS A 54 -3.81 13.30 1.67
N PRO A 55 -3.85 12.95 0.37
CA PRO A 55 -4.93 13.36 -0.49
C PRO A 55 -6.23 12.67 -0.11
N ASP A 56 -7.35 13.35 -0.33
CA ASP A 56 -8.66 12.70 -0.33
C ASP A 56 -8.83 11.94 -1.64
N TYR A 57 -9.04 10.61 -1.60
CA TYR A 57 -9.05 9.76 -2.81
C TYR A 57 -10.17 10.08 -3.79
N GLU A 58 -11.24 10.72 -3.34
CA GLU A 58 -12.32 11.19 -4.20
C GLU A 58 -11.87 12.29 -5.19
N LEU A 59 -10.70 12.90 -4.93
CA LEU A 59 -10.15 14.03 -5.69
C LEU A 59 -8.85 13.68 -6.43
N ALA A 60 -8.63 12.43 -6.80
CA ALA A 60 -7.41 11.98 -7.47
C ALA A 60 -7.07 12.77 -8.77
N SER A 61 -8.09 13.23 -9.50
CA SER A 61 -7.91 14.07 -10.69
C SER A 61 -7.31 15.45 -10.40
N GLU A 62 -7.39 15.93 -9.16
CA GLU A 62 -6.91 17.24 -8.71
C GLU A 62 -5.70 17.15 -7.78
N LEU A 63 -5.09 15.95 -7.67
CA LEU A 63 -3.99 15.66 -6.75
C LEU A 63 -2.87 16.71 -6.81
N TYR A 64 -2.43 17.05 -8.02
CA TYR A 64 -1.36 18.05 -8.22
C TYR A 64 -1.75 19.41 -7.64
N GLU A 65 -2.96 19.88 -7.88
CA GLU A 65 -3.39 21.21 -7.42
C GLU A 65 -3.46 21.27 -5.90
N HIS A 66 -4.00 20.25 -5.27
CA HIS A 66 -4.07 20.15 -3.82
C HIS A 66 -2.70 20.07 -3.17
N GLN A 67 -1.78 19.27 -3.72
CA GLN A 67 -0.39 19.18 -3.25
C GLN A 67 0.33 20.52 -3.40
N ARG A 68 0.24 21.15 -4.57
CA ARG A 68 0.82 22.49 -4.85
C ARG A 68 0.33 23.54 -3.84
N ASP A 69 -0.95 23.57 -3.60
CA ASP A 69 -1.58 24.57 -2.72
C ASP A 69 -1.21 24.29 -1.25
N LYS A 70 -1.16 23.02 -0.83
CA LYS A 70 -0.68 22.62 0.49
C LYS A 70 0.79 23.04 0.70
N ILE A 71 1.68 22.73 -0.23
CA ILE A 71 3.09 23.15 -0.19
C ILE A 71 3.20 24.67 -0.07
N THR A 72 2.47 25.41 -0.90
CA THR A 72 2.52 26.89 -0.89
C THR A 72 2.05 27.46 0.44
N ARG A 73 0.96 26.93 0.98
CA ARG A 73 0.36 27.37 2.23
C ARG A 73 1.27 27.09 3.42
N ASP A 74 1.84 25.89 3.50
CA ASP A 74 2.61 25.50 4.67
C ASP A 74 4.03 26.09 4.67
N LEU A 75 4.66 26.25 3.49
CA LEU A 75 5.87 27.08 3.37
C LEU A 75 5.58 28.55 3.72
N GLY A 76 4.40 29.06 3.39
CA GLY A 76 3.96 30.39 3.83
C GLY A 76 3.89 30.52 5.34
N LYS A 77 3.38 29.50 6.04
CA LYS A 77 3.37 29.44 7.51
C LYS A 77 4.80 29.39 8.08
N LEU A 78 5.64 28.49 7.54
CA LEU A 78 7.04 28.35 7.95
C LEU A 78 7.78 29.68 7.91
N ILE A 79 7.57 30.49 6.87
CA ILE A 79 8.18 31.80 6.72
C ILE A 79 7.57 32.84 7.67
N LYS A 80 6.25 32.79 7.86
CA LYS A 80 5.51 33.77 8.67
C LYS A 80 5.76 33.63 10.16
N TYR A 81 5.88 32.39 10.64
CA TYR A 81 5.94 32.07 12.08
C TYR A 81 7.36 31.77 12.58
N GLN A 82 8.37 32.49 12.06
CA GLN A 82 9.78 32.28 12.42
C GLN A 82 10.07 32.45 13.92
N LYS A 83 9.41 33.42 14.58
CA LYS A 83 9.59 33.68 16.02
C LYS A 83 9.02 32.55 16.86
N GLU A 84 7.81 32.09 16.52
CA GLU A 84 7.14 31.00 17.22
C GLU A 84 7.87 29.67 17.02
N LEU A 85 8.46 29.47 15.85
CA LEU A 85 9.31 28.32 15.56
C LEU A 85 10.62 28.37 16.36
N GLU A 86 11.25 29.52 16.51
CA GLU A 86 12.44 29.70 17.34
C GLU A 86 12.21 29.31 18.80
N GLU A 87 10.99 29.55 19.33
CA GLU A 87 10.62 29.20 20.70
C GLU A 87 10.48 27.69 20.92
N ILE A 88 10.15 26.91 19.89
CA ILE A 88 9.82 25.48 20.02
C ILE A 88 10.90 24.54 19.45
N LEU A 89 11.75 25.02 18.54
CA LEU A 89 12.78 24.18 17.92
C LEU A 89 14.00 24.03 18.83
N ILE A 90 14.47 22.81 18.96
CA ILE A 90 15.60 22.43 19.82
C ILE A 90 16.72 21.86 18.95
N PRO A 91 18.00 22.22 19.18
CA PRO A 91 18.54 23.10 20.21
C PRO A 91 18.34 24.59 19.90
N PRO A 92 18.55 25.49 20.86
CA PRO A 92 18.62 26.93 20.59
C PRO A 92 19.59 27.27 19.47
N GLY A 93 19.20 28.19 18.59
CA GLY A 93 19.94 28.48 17.36
C GLY A 93 19.75 27.45 16.26
N TYR A 94 18.63 26.72 16.29
CA TYR A 94 18.24 25.75 15.26
C TYR A 94 18.15 26.40 13.89
N ILE A 95 18.71 25.74 12.88
CA ILE A 95 18.64 26.16 11.46
C ILE A 95 17.95 25.11 10.64
N ILE A 96 16.91 25.51 9.92
CA ILE A 96 16.16 24.66 8.99
C ILE A 96 16.92 24.58 7.68
N LYS A 97 17.46 23.39 7.38
CA LYS A 97 18.22 23.10 6.14
C LYS A 97 17.32 22.48 5.07
N GLU A 98 16.41 21.61 5.50
CA GLU A 98 15.54 20.83 4.61
C GLU A 98 14.11 20.87 5.11
N TRP A 99 13.17 21.04 4.17
CA TRP A 99 11.75 20.85 4.41
C TRP A 99 11.25 19.68 3.56
N HIS A 100 10.82 18.61 4.21
CA HIS A 100 10.35 17.41 3.55
C HIS A 100 8.82 17.43 3.48
N PHE A 101 8.26 17.38 2.26
CA PHE A 101 6.85 17.14 2.02
C PHE A 101 6.62 15.65 1.83
N VAL A 102 5.96 15.00 2.78
CA VAL A 102 5.74 13.56 2.81
C VAL A 102 4.29 13.26 2.44
N THR A 103 4.08 12.52 1.36
CA THR A 103 2.78 12.17 0.80
C THR A 103 2.74 10.68 0.45
N PRO A 104 1.57 10.00 0.40
CA PRO A 104 1.50 8.63 -0.07
C PRO A 104 2.01 8.46 -1.49
N MET A 105 1.71 9.42 -2.37
CA MET A 105 2.09 9.39 -3.78
C MET A 105 2.09 10.78 -4.42
N PHE A 106 2.82 10.93 -5.51
CA PHE A 106 2.66 12.03 -6.47
C PHE A 106 2.79 11.47 -7.89
N ASP A 107 2.08 12.05 -8.85
CA ASP A 107 1.96 11.53 -10.22
C ASP A 107 2.30 12.57 -11.29
N ASN A 108 2.48 13.84 -10.91
CA ASN A 108 2.66 14.92 -11.85
C ASN A 108 4.01 15.63 -11.70
N LYS A 109 4.81 15.62 -12.77
CA LYS A 109 6.13 16.30 -12.83
C LYS A 109 6.07 17.82 -12.58
N GLU A 110 4.91 18.46 -12.73
CA GLU A 110 4.76 19.90 -12.48
C GLU A 110 4.98 20.25 -11.01
N ILE A 111 4.77 19.29 -10.10
CA ILE A 111 5.08 19.48 -8.68
C ILE A 111 6.57 19.75 -8.46
N LEU A 112 7.44 19.08 -9.21
CA LEU A 112 8.89 19.28 -9.13
C LEU A 112 9.31 20.68 -9.61
N LYS A 113 8.65 21.19 -10.65
CA LYS A 113 8.86 22.58 -11.13
C LYS A 113 8.40 23.59 -10.08
N HIS A 114 7.26 23.34 -9.45
CA HIS A 114 6.73 24.17 -8.39
C HIS A 114 7.69 24.23 -7.19
N ILE A 115 8.17 23.08 -6.73
CA ILE A 115 9.15 22.97 -5.65
C ILE A 115 10.44 23.74 -5.99
N LYS A 116 10.99 23.54 -7.19
CA LYS A 116 12.20 24.28 -7.64
C LYS A 116 11.99 25.78 -7.60
N LYS A 117 10.82 26.26 -8.05
CA LYS A 117 10.47 27.69 -7.97
C LYS A 117 10.43 28.16 -6.50
N LYS A 118 9.81 27.41 -5.60
CA LYS A 118 9.73 27.76 -4.17
C LYS A 118 11.11 27.81 -3.49
N ILE A 119 11.98 26.86 -3.79
CA ILE A 119 13.38 26.88 -3.30
C ILE A 119 14.07 28.18 -3.69
N LEU A 120 13.99 28.56 -4.97
CA LEU A 120 14.61 29.79 -5.47
C LEU A 120 14.02 31.05 -4.84
N GLU A 121 12.69 31.09 -4.65
CA GLU A 121 12.02 32.22 -3.98
C GLU A 121 12.48 32.38 -2.53
N ILE A 122 12.61 31.28 -1.77
CA ILE A 122 13.03 31.30 -0.37
C ILE A 122 14.50 31.64 -0.27
N ARG A 123 15.40 31.00 -1.01
CA ARG A 123 16.85 31.29 -1.00
C ARG A 123 17.16 32.73 -1.34
N LYS A 124 16.43 33.33 -2.28
CA LYS A 124 16.62 34.76 -2.63
C LYS A 124 16.35 35.70 -1.46
N LYS A 125 15.52 35.28 -0.49
CA LYS A 125 15.09 36.08 0.66
C LYS A 125 15.54 35.51 2.00
N CYS A 126 16.42 34.48 2.02
CA CYS A 126 16.82 33.78 3.26
C CYS A 126 17.42 34.73 4.31
N HIS A 127 18.10 35.79 3.88
CA HIS A 127 18.60 36.83 4.80
C HIS A 127 17.53 37.51 5.65
N LEU A 128 16.24 37.39 5.27
CA LEU A 128 15.07 37.87 6.04
C LEU A 128 14.51 36.81 6.98
N TYR A 129 14.98 35.55 6.88
CA TYR A 129 14.43 34.41 7.59
C TYR A 129 15.52 33.75 8.46
N PRO A 130 15.65 34.16 9.74
CA PRO A 130 16.79 33.80 10.60
C PRO A 130 16.90 32.29 10.87
N LEU A 131 15.80 31.53 10.76
CA LEU A 131 15.82 30.06 10.95
C LEU A 131 16.08 29.28 9.67
N ILE A 132 16.16 29.90 8.49
CA ILE A 132 16.28 29.22 7.20
C ILE A 132 17.73 29.27 6.72
N ASP A 133 18.28 28.11 6.40
CA ASP A 133 19.62 27.96 5.82
C ASP A 133 19.71 28.62 4.43
N ASN A 134 20.88 29.18 4.10
CA ASN A 134 21.12 29.76 2.76
C ASN A 134 21.01 28.72 1.64
N ASP A 135 21.35 27.46 1.93
CA ASP A 135 21.25 26.33 1.01
C ASP A 135 19.96 25.51 1.19
N PHE A 136 18.93 26.13 1.81
CA PHE A 136 17.65 25.47 2.06
C PHE A 136 17.11 24.70 0.86
N VAL A 137 16.66 23.48 1.09
CA VAL A 137 16.04 22.62 0.08
C VAL A 137 14.66 22.14 0.49
N ILE A 138 13.85 21.82 -0.51
CA ILE A 138 12.56 21.16 -0.34
C ILE A 138 12.67 19.79 -0.99
N SER A 139 12.41 18.73 -0.21
CA SER A 139 12.41 17.36 -0.68
C SER A 139 10.99 16.81 -0.71
N LEU A 140 10.59 16.27 -1.86
CA LEU A 140 9.36 15.50 -2.00
C LEU A 140 9.65 14.05 -1.65
N LYS A 141 8.84 13.48 -0.76
CA LYS A 141 8.99 12.13 -0.25
C LYS A 141 7.69 11.35 -0.35
N GLU A 142 7.79 10.11 -0.79
CA GLU A 142 6.69 9.16 -0.86
C GLU A 142 6.81 8.07 0.21
N GLU A 143 5.71 7.35 0.44
CA GLU A 143 5.73 6.17 1.30
C GLU A 143 6.78 5.15 0.86
N SER A 144 6.98 4.99 -0.45
CA SER A 144 7.99 4.12 -1.06
C SER A 144 9.44 4.45 -0.67
N ASP A 145 9.74 5.68 -0.28
CA ASP A 145 11.05 6.06 0.25
C ASP A 145 11.35 5.45 1.63
N TYR A 146 10.34 4.91 2.33
CA TYR A 146 10.40 4.41 3.70
C TYR A 146 10.11 2.91 3.82
N VAL A 147 10.25 2.14 2.74
CA VAL A 147 9.93 0.71 2.67
C VAL A 147 10.65 -0.12 3.75
N GLU A 148 11.90 0.22 4.07
CA GLU A 148 12.66 -0.49 5.10
C GLU A 148 12.05 -0.31 6.49
N GLU A 149 11.71 0.93 6.85
CA GLU A 149 11.11 1.26 8.14
C GLU A 149 9.70 0.68 8.25
N ILE A 150 8.91 0.78 7.18
CA ILE A 150 7.57 0.19 7.09
C ILE A 150 7.64 -1.33 7.25
N SER A 151 8.55 -1.98 6.51
CA SER A 151 8.79 -3.42 6.64
C SER A 151 9.17 -3.83 8.06
N ARG A 152 9.98 -3.00 8.73
CA ARG A 152 10.36 -3.23 10.12
C ARG A 152 9.17 -3.09 11.07
N LEU A 153 8.31 -2.08 10.88
CA LEU A 153 7.09 -1.89 11.68
C LEU A 153 6.13 -3.08 11.54
N VAL A 154 5.93 -3.55 10.32
CA VAL A 154 5.07 -4.71 10.02
C VAL A 154 5.66 -5.99 10.63
N ASN A 155 6.95 -6.25 10.46
CA ASN A 155 7.61 -7.44 11.03
C ASN A 155 7.61 -7.46 12.56
N LEU A 156 7.58 -6.30 13.21
CA LEU A 156 7.45 -6.18 14.67
C LEU A 156 5.99 -6.27 15.16
N GLY A 157 5.02 -6.41 14.24
CA GLY A 157 3.59 -6.43 14.58
C GLY A 157 3.04 -5.08 15.09
N ILE A 158 3.78 -3.99 14.87
CA ILE A 158 3.36 -2.63 15.26
C ILE A 158 2.33 -2.09 14.28
N GLU A 159 2.48 -2.44 13.00
CA GLU A 159 1.59 -2.08 11.91
C GLU A 159 1.22 -3.30 11.07
N LYS A 160 0.15 -3.18 10.28
CA LYS A 160 -0.24 -4.15 9.27
C LYS A 160 -0.05 -3.55 7.89
N TYR A 161 0.35 -4.37 6.94
CA TYR A 161 0.38 -3.99 5.53
C TYR A 161 -1.02 -4.11 4.94
N HIS A 162 -1.48 -3.08 4.25
CA HIS A 162 -2.74 -3.08 3.51
C HIS A 162 -2.48 -3.05 2.01
N PHE A 163 -3.22 -3.84 1.25
CA PHE A 163 -3.07 -3.85 -0.20
C PHE A 163 -3.67 -2.59 -0.83
N LEU A 164 -2.98 -2.09 -1.86
CA LEU A 164 -3.47 -1.01 -2.72
C LEU A 164 -4.37 -1.55 -3.83
N SER A 165 -4.03 -2.77 -4.28
CA SER A 165 -4.78 -3.46 -5.33
C SER A 165 -6.17 -3.80 -4.84
N ASN A 166 -7.17 -3.39 -5.60
CA ASN A 166 -8.57 -3.70 -5.36
C ASN A 166 -9.26 -4.14 -6.65
N SER A 167 -10.48 -4.59 -6.55
CA SER A 167 -11.24 -5.12 -7.68
C SER A 167 -11.54 -4.10 -8.79
N SER A 168 -11.43 -2.81 -8.54
CA SER A 168 -11.62 -1.75 -9.54
C SER A 168 -10.36 -1.48 -10.38
N ASN A 169 -9.19 -1.94 -9.92
CA ASN A 169 -7.91 -1.74 -10.61
C ASN A 169 -7.51 -2.94 -11.48
N VAL A 170 -8.39 -3.94 -11.58
CA VAL A 170 -8.13 -5.16 -12.34
C VAL A 170 -8.64 -5.00 -13.77
N ILE A 171 -7.85 -5.48 -14.73
CA ILE A 171 -8.21 -5.51 -16.15
C ILE A 171 -9.54 -6.27 -16.35
N GLU A 172 -10.35 -5.82 -17.30
CA GLU A 172 -11.58 -6.52 -17.64
C GLU A 172 -11.28 -7.92 -18.24
N ILE A 173 -12.13 -8.90 -17.90
CA ILE A 173 -11.88 -10.33 -18.24
C ILE A 173 -11.77 -10.53 -19.75
N ASP A 174 -12.62 -9.89 -20.54
CA ASP A 174 -12.60 -10.01 -22.00
C ASP A 174 -11.30 -9.44 -22.60
N GLU A 175 -10.84 -8.32 -22.08
CA GLU A 175 -9.55 -7.72 -22.44
C GLU A 175 -8.39 -8.65 -22.06
N TRP A 176 -8.43 -9.20 -20.84
CA TRP A 176 -7.42 -10.12 -20.36
C TRP A 176 -7.35 -11.40 -21.21
N MET A 177 -8.50 -12.00 -21.57
CA MET A 177 -8.55 -13.18 -22.44
C MET A 177 -7.92 -12.90 -23.81
N ALA A 178 -8.08 -11.68 -24.33
CA ALA A 178 -7.53 -11.31 -25.63
C ALA A 178 -6.00 -11.18 -25.64
N LEU A 179 -5.34 -11.10 -24.47
CA LEU A 179 -3.89 -10.90 -24.37
C LEU A 179 -3.07 -12.14 -24.73
N SER A 180 -3.57 -13.36 -24.45
CA SER A 180 -2.82 -14.60 -24.73
C SER A 180 -3.71 -15.84 -24.88
N ALA A 181 -3.19 -16.86 -25.57
CA ALA A 181 -3.84 -18.18 -25.64
C ALA A 181 -3.89 -18.88 -24.26
N GLU A 182 -2.93 -18.63 -23.39
CA GLU A 182 -2.86 -19.15 -22.03
C GLU A 182 -4.02 -18.63 -21.17
N ASN A 183 -4.36 -17.33 -21.29
CA ASN A 183 -5.49 -16.74 -20.59
C ASN A 183 -6.83 -17.40 -20.98
N ASN A 184 -6.98 -17.73 -22.26
CA ASN A 184 -8.14 -18.49 -22.74
C ASN A 184 -8.18 -19.92 -22.15
N MET A 185 -7.02 -20.57 -21.99
CA MET A 185 -6.95 -21.88 -21.33
C MET A 185 -7.37 -21.80 -19.86
N PHE A 186 -6.96 -20.76 -19.14
CA PHE A 186 -7.38 -20.55 -17.74
C PHE A 186 -8.90 -20.31 -17.64
N TYR A 187 -9.47 -19.55 -18.57
CA TYR A 187 -10.93 -19.39 -18.67
C TYR A 187 -11.64 -20.73 -18.86
N GLU A 188 -11.23 -21.55 -19.82
CA GLU A 188 -11.85 -22.85 -20.11
C GLU A 188 -11.68 -23.83 -18.94
N ASN A 189 -10.54 -23.83 -18.26
CA ASN A 189 -10.32 -24.62 -17.05
C ASN A 189 -11.28 -24.19 -15.93
N THR A 190 -11.42 -22.89 -15.70
CA THR A 190 -12.35 -22.35 -14.71
C THR A 190 -13.78 -22.75 -15.03
N LYS A 191 -14.21 -22.57 -16.27
CA LYS A 191 -15.56 -22.93 -16.75
C LYS A 191 -15.84 -24.43 -16.56
N ARG A 192 -14.92 -25.29 -16.98
CA ARG A 192 -15.06 -26.75 -16.81
C ARG A 192 -15.26 -27.14 -15.34
N LYS A 193 -14.43 -26.60 -14.44
CA LYS A 193 -14.48 -26.93 -13.02
C LYS A 193 -15.69 -26.32 -12.29
N GLN A 194 -16.08 -25.10 -12.63
CA GLN A 194 -17.28 -24.49 -12.06
C GLN A 194 -18.56 -25.20 -12.52
N ASN A 195 -18.57 -25.80 -13.71
CA ASN A 195 -19.69 -26.60 -14.21
C ASN A 195 -19.91 -27.89 -13.41
N GLU A 196 -18.89 -28.43 -12.72
CA GLU A 196 -19.04 -29.56 -11.79
C GLU A 196 -19.75 -29.19 -10.48
N ILE A 197 -19.93 -27.89 -10.21
CA ILE A 197 -20.48 -27.37 -8.95
C ILE A 197 -21.84 -26.71 -9.18
N GLU A 198 -22.08 -26.11 -10.35
CA GLU A 198 -23.25 -25.29 -10.63
C GLU A 198 -23.89 -25.68 -11.97
N ASN A 199 -25.15 -26.03 -11.91
CA ASN A 199 -25.92 -26.44 -13.08
C ASN A 199 -26.80 -25.32 -13.66
N ASP A 200 -27.03 -24.24 -12.91
CA ASP A 200 -27.78 -23.08 -13.38
C ASP A 200 -26.87 -22.21 -14.28
N PRO A 201 -27.22 -21.99 -15.55
CA PRO A 201 -26.33 -21.27 -16.49
C PRO A 201 -26.00 -19.83 -16.07
N GLU A 202 -26.96 -19.10 -15.47
CA GLU A 202 -26.72 -17.72 -15.05
C GLU A 202 -25.76 -17.67 -13.83
N LYS A 203 -26.03 -18.52 -12.85
CA LYS A 203 -25.13 -18.64 -11.68
C LYS A 203 -23.75 -19.17 -12.05
N LEU A 204 -23.67 -20.09 -13.00
CA LEU A 204 -22.40 -20.58 -13.53
C LEU A 204 -21.58 -19.45 -14.14
N LYS A 205 -22.20 -18.59 -14.94
CA LYS A 205 -21.56 -17.41 -15.52
C LYS A 205 -21.05 -16.44 -14.45
N GLU A 206 -21.85 -16.16 -13.42
CA GLU A 206 -21.45 -15.33 -12.29
C GLU A 206 -20.26 -15.93 -11.52
N LYS A 207 -20.27 -17.25 -11.27
CA LYS A 207 -19.17 -17.95 -10.59
C LYS A 207 -17.86 -17.91 -11.39
N ILE A 208 -17.93 -18.15 -12.71
CA ILE A 208 -16.77 -18.06 -13.59
C ILE A 208 -16.18 -16.65 -13.52
N HIS A 209 -17.03 -15.63 -13.69
CA HIS A 209 -16.60 -14.24 -13.64
C HIS A 209 -15.98 -13.88 -12.30
N SER A 210 -16.60 -14.24 -11.18
CA SER A 210 -16.10 -13.99 -9.84
C SER A 210 -14.77 -14.69 -9.58
N THR A 211 -14.60 -15.95 -10.04
CA THR A 211 -13.36 -16.71 -9.90
C THR A 211 -12.22 -16.03 -10.66
N LEU A 212 -12.46 -15.68 -11.92
CA LEU A 212 -11.41 -15.01 -12.72
C LEU A 212 -11.07 -13.61 -12.20
N LYS A 213 -12.05 -12.86 -11.72
CA LYS A 213 -11.79 -11.56 -11.10
C LYS A 213 -10.95 -11.69 -9.83
N SER A 214 -11.22 -12.70 -9.01
CA SER A 214 -10.40 -12.99 -7.81
C SER A 214 -8.98 -13.45 -8.18
N TYR A 215 -8.83 -14.24 -9.25
CA TYR A 215 -7.53 -14.63 -9.80
C TYR A 215 -6.71 -13.42 -10.22
N LEU A 216 -7.30 -12.53 -11.03
CA LEU A 216 -6.62 -11.32 -11.51
C LEU A 216 -6.24 -10.36 -10.38
N LEU A 217 -7.12 -10.21 -9.38
CA LEU A 217 -6.82 -9.42 -8.19
C LEU A 217 -5.64 -10.01 -7.42
N PHE A 218 -5.55 -11.33 -7.30
CA PHE A 218 -4.44 -11.99 -6.63
C PHE A 218 -3.11 -11.78 -7.35
N GLU A 219 -3.10 -11.83 -8.69
CA GLU A 219 -1.92 -11.50 -9.49
C GLU A 219 -1.49 -10.04 -9.28
N ALA A 220 -2.44 -9.11 -9.24
CA ALA A 220 -2.17 -7.71 -8.95
C ALA A 220 -1.59 -7.52 -7.53
N ILE A 221 -2.17 -8.18 -6.52
CA ILE A 221 -1.66 -8.18 -5.14
C ILE A 221 -0.24 -8.77 -5.09
N LYS A 222 0.02 -9.91 -5.74
CA LYS A 222 1.36 -10.51 -5.77
C LYS A 222 2.39 -9.57 -6.39
N SER A 223 2.04 -8.93 -7.51
CA SER A 223 2.90 -7.95 -8.18
C SER A 223 3.18 -6.72 -7.31
N GLU A 224 2.16 -6.17 -6.67
CA GLU A 224 2.29 -5.06 -5.72
C GLU A 224 3.21 -5.41 -4.55
N VAL A 225 2.94 -6.54 -3.91
CA VAL A 225 3.68 -6.96 -2.71
C VAL A 225 5.12 -7.35 -3.06
N LEU A 226 5.36 -7.96 -4.22
CA LEU A 226 6.72 -8.23 -4.71
C LEU A 226 7.53 -6.95 -4.86
N LYS A 227 6.91 -5.90 -5.38
CA LYS A 227 7.55 -4.60 -5.58
C LYS A 227 7.78 -3.86 -4.26
N ASN A 228 6.78 -3.83 -3.39
CA ASN A 228 6.73 -2.93 -2.24
C ASN A 228 7.12 -3.60 -0.92
N PHE A 229 6.91 -4.92 -0.78
CA PHE A 229 7.22 -5.67 0.44
C PHE A 229 7.60 -7.12 0.15
N PRO A 230 8.77 -7.40 -0.48
CA PRO A 230 9.21 -8.75 -0.88
C PRO A 230 9.14 -9.82 0.22
N PRO A 231 9.43 -9.54 1.51
CA PRO A 231 9.27 -10.53 2.56
C PRO A 231 7.84 -11.06 2.72
N LEU A 232 6.82 -10.22 2.54
CA LEU A 232 5.41 -10.62 2.57
C LEU A 232 5.06 -11.45 1.33
N PHE A 233 5.52 -11.03 0.14
CA PHE A 233 5.38 -11.80 -1.10
C PHE A 233 5.90 -13.24 -0.92
N ASN A 234 7.11 -13.39 -0.37
CA ASN A 234 7.70 -14.72 -0.14
C ASN A 234 6.86 -15.59 0.78
N LYS A 235 6.22 -15.00 1.81
CA LYS A 235 5.32 -15.71 2.72
C LYS A 235 4.03 -16.15 2.00
N ILE A 236 3.39 -15.25 1.26
CA ILE A 236 2.19 -15.53 0.47
C ILE A 236 2.48 -16.66 -0.55
N ASN A 237 3.54 -16.49 -1.32
CA ASN A 237 3.91 -17.44 -2.36
C ASN A 237 4.28 -18.81 -1.78
N LYS A 238 4.99 -18.86 -0.65
CA LYS A 238 5.35 -20.12 0.03
C LYS A 238 4.11 -20.89 0.49
N VAL A 239 3.11 -20.22 1.05
CA VAL A 239 1.85 -20.88 1.44
C VAL A 239 1.13 -21.42 0.22
N HIS A 240 1.02 -20.62 -0.86
CA HIS A 240 0.40 -21.04 -2.11
C HIS A 240 1.08 -22.28 -2.70
N THR A 241 2.39 -22.21 -2.93
CA THR A 241 3.16 -23.30 -3.55
C THR A 241 3.16 -24.56 -2.70
N ASN A 242 3.27 -24.45 -1.37
CA ASN A 242 3.19 -25.61 -0.50
C ASN A 242 1.81 -26.27 -0.58
N PHE A 243 0.75 -25.48 -0.61
CA PHE A 243 -0.61 -26.00 -0.72
C PHE A 243 -0.89 -26.61 -2.10
N GLU A 244 -0.40 -26.02 -3.17
CA GLU A 244 -0.42 -26.58 -4.53
C GLU A 244 0.27 -27.94 -4.58
N ASN A 245 1.49 -28.05 -4.05
CA ASN A 245 2.22 -29.33 -3.97
C ASN A 245 1.46 -30.37 -3.14
N GLU A 246 0.84 -29.95 -2.02
CA GLU A 246 0.00 -30.82 -1.22
C GLU A 246 -1.19 -31.36 -2.03
N LEU A 247 -1.86 -30.53 -2.79
CA LEU A 247 -2.96 -30.95 -3.68
C LEU A 247 -2.49 -31.94 -4.74
N VAL A 248 -1.32 -31.72 -5.36
CA VAL A 248 -0.75 -32.63 -6.35
C VAL A 248 -0.46 -34.01 -5.75
N ILE A 249 0.08 -34.06 -4.52
CA ILE A 249 0.47 -35.30 -3.86
C ILE A 249 -0.75 -36.03 -3.26
N LEU A 250 -1.63 -35.27 -2.61
CA LEU A 250 -2.75 -35.83 -1.82
C LEU A 250 -4.09 -35.71 -2.54
N ASN A 251 -4.09 -35.22 -3.79
CA ASN A 251 -5.30 -34.91 -4.52
C ASN A 251 -6.12 -36.18 -4.80
N SER A 252 -7.01 -36.46 -3.87
CA SER A 252 -8.08 -37.41 -4.09
C SER A 252 -9.34 -36.85 -3.44
N LYS A 253 -10.16 -36.16 -4.24
CA LYS A 253 -11.57 -36.04 -3.93
C LYS A 253 -12.08 -37.47 -3.64
N SER A 254 -12.66 -37.68 -2.47
CA SER A 254 -13.27 -38.96 -2.13
C SER A 254 -14.40 -39.27 -3.13
N PHE A 255 -14.50 -40.52 -3.59
CA PHE A 255 -15.42 -40.96 -4.65
C PHE A 255 -16.88 -40.52 -4.49
N ASN A 256 -17.34 -40.23 -3.27
CA ASN A 256 -18.70 -39.79 -2.97
C ASN A 256 -18.78 -38.38 -2.41
N GLU A 257 -17.69 -37.58 -2.43
CA GLU A 257 -17.71 -36.23 -1.91
C GLU A 257 -18.24 -35.25 -2.97
N PRO A 258 -19.33 -34.49 -2.71
CA PRO A 258 -19.81 -33.48 -3.63
C PRO A 258 -18.74 -32.41 -3.88
N SER A 259 -18.54 -32.02 -5.16
CA SER A 259 -17.49 -31.07 -5.59
C SER A 259 -17.54 -29.76 -4.83
N GLY A 260 -18.75 -29.26 -4.51
CA GLY A 260 -18.94 -28.06 -3.71
C GLY A 260 -18.45 -28.18 -2.25
N ILE A 261 -18.62 -29.36 -1.63
CA ILE A 261 -18.13 -29.64 -0.27
C ILE A 261 -16.61 -29.75 -0.28
N TYR A 262 -16.07 -30.48 -1.24
CA TYR A 262 -14.61 -30.60 -1.42
C TYR A 262 -13.95 -29.24 -1.64
N LEU A 263 -14.51 -28.38 -2.48
CA LEU A 263 -13.99 -27.04 -2.71
C LEU A 263 -14.04 -26.17 -1.43
N LYS A 264 -15.12 -26.27 -0.67
CA LYS A 264 -15.24 -25.56 0.61
C LYS A 264 -14.20 -26.03 1.61
N ASN A 265 -14.03 -27.34 1.77
CA ASN A 265 -13.02 -27.91 2.68
C ASN A 265 -11.59 -27.49 2.26
N THR A 266 -11.33 -27.46 0.96
CA THR A 266 -10.06 -26.98 0.38
C THR A 266 -9.83 -25.51 0.71
N TYR A 267 -10.85 -24.65 0.56
CA TYR A 267 -10.79 -23.25 0.93
C TYR A 267 -10.54 -23.06 2.43
N ASP A 268 -11.24 -23.78 3.28
CA ASP A 268 -11.10 -23.65 4.74
C ASP A 268 -9.68 -24.05 5.20
N ARG A 269 -9.09 -25.10 4.62
CA ARG A 269 -7.69 -25.51 4.89
C ARG A 269 -6.70 -24.44 4.41
N LEU A 270 -6.87 -23.94 3.19
CA LEU A 270 -6.02 -22.89 2.64
C LEU A 270 -6.10 -21.62 3.49
N LYS A 271 -7.30 -21.26 3.94
CA LYS A 271 -7.53 -20.10 4.82
C LYS A 271 -6.84 -20.26 6.17
N MET A 272 -6.84 -21.46 6.76
CA MET A 272 -6.07 -21.72 7.98
C MET A 272 -4.58 -21.50 7.76
N ASN A 273 -4.00 -22.08 6.69
CA ASN A 273 -2.59 -21.94 6.37
C ASN A 273 -2.16 -20.47 6.19
N TYR A 274 -2.99 -19.67 5.51
CA TYR A 274 -2.72 -18.24 5.37
C TYR A 274 -2.87 -17.47 6.68
N ARG A 275 -3.89 -17.78 7.49
CA ARG A 275 -4.07 -17.14 8.81
C ARG A 275 -2.89 -17.39 9.74
N ASP A 276 -2.38 -18.60 9.78
CA ASP A 276 -1.24 -18.96 10.62
C ASP A 276 0.02 -18.17 10.28
N VAL A 277 0.19 -17.82 9.00
CA VAL A 277 1.40 -17.13 8.50
C VAL A 277 1.23 -15.61 8.46
N LEU A 278 0.01 -15.11 8.16
CA LEU A 278 -0.22 -13.71 7.80
C LEU A 278 -0.97 -12.89 8.86
N SER A 279 -1.58 -13.50 9.90
CA SER A 279 -2.46 -12.79 10.85
C SER A 279 -1.80 -11.61 11.59
N GLY A 280 -0.49 -11.64 11.77
CA GLY A 280 0.29 -10.53 12.35
C GLY A 280 0.75 -9.48 11.35
N LEU A 281 0.62 -9.73 10.04
CA LEU A 281 1.25 -8.93 8.98
C LEU A 281 0.24 -8.13 8.16
N ILE A 282 -0.95 -8.67 7.92
CA ILE A 282 -2.02 -8.04 7.15
C ILE A 282 -3.37 -8.14 7.89
N PRO A 283 -4.37 -7.31 7.57
CA PRO A 283 -5.71 -7.40 8.14
C PRO A 283 -6.44 -8.70 7.78
N PRO A 284 -7.43 -9.13 8.58
CA PRO A 284 -8.20 -10.34 8.28
C PRO A 284 -8.93 -10.32 6.94
N GLU A 285 -9.45 -9.17 6.52
CA GLU A 285 -10.10 -8.95 5.22
C GLU A 285 -9.12 -9.15 4.06
N ASP A 286 -7.89 -8.70 4.19
CA ASP A 286 -6.83 -8.88 3.20
C ASP A 286 -6.36 -10.36 3.15
N ILE A 287 -6.39 -11.08 4.28
CA ILE A 287 -6.17 -12.53 4.28
C ILE A 287 -7.25 -13.24 3.48
N ASP A 288 -8.51 -12.83 3.61
CA ASP A 288 -9.62 -13.42 2.88
C ASP A 288 -9.50 -13.16 1.36
N LEU A 289 -9.04 -11.96 0.95
CA LEU A 289 -8.74 -11.67 -0.47
C LEU A 289 -7.62 -12.58 -1.01
N VAL A 290 -6.53 -12.74 -0.26
CA VAL A 290 -5.43 -13.63 -0.63
C VAL A 290 -5.91 -15.09 -0.75
N CYS A 291 -6.74 -15.56 0.19
CA CYS A 291 -7.27 -16.92 0.16
C CYS A 291 -8.17 -17.16 -1.06
N GLN A 292 -9.11 -16.22 -1.34
CA GLN A 292 -10.00 -16.32 -2.49
C GLN A 292 -9.23 -16.30 -3.80
N GLY A 293 -8.27 -15.40 -3.93
CA GLY A 293 -7.44 -15.28 -5.12
C GLY A 293 -6.55 -16.51 -5.33
N SER A 294 -5.90 -17.00 -4.27
CA SER A 294 -5.08 -18.22 -4.31
C SER A 294 -5.90 -19.45 -4.69
N LEU A 295 -7.11 -19.63 -4.13
CA LEU A 295 -8.00 -20.71 -4.57
C LEU A 295 -8.40 -20.56 -6.02
N SER A 296 -8.70 -19.33 -6.47
CA SER A 296 -9.05 -19.04 -7.86
C SER A 296 -7.91 -19.38 -8.82
N GLN A 297 -6.67 -19.13 -8.44
CA GLN A 297 -5.48 -19.54 -9.19
C GLN A 297 -5.41 -21.08 -9.30
N LEU A 298 -5.59 -21.82 -8.21
CA LEU A 298 -5.61 -23.28 -8.20
C LEU A 298 -6.73 -23.87 -9.09
N ILE A 299 -7.86 -23.19 -9.18
CA ILE A 299 -8.95 -23.57 -10.09
C ILE A 299 -8.55 -23.31 -11.55
N SER A 300 -8.01 -22.13 -11.86
CA SER A 300 -7.72 -21.68 -13.22
C SER A 300 -6.51 -22.39 -13.83
N GLU A 301 -5.44 -22.58 -13.05
CA GLU A 301 -4.16 -23.20 -13.50
C GLU A 301 -4.11 -24.73 -13.42
N CYS A 302 -5.20 -25.37 -12.99
CA CYS A 302 -5.41 -26.80 -13.06
C CYS A 302 -4.76 -27.75 -12.05
N PRO A 303 -4.25 -27.38 -10.88
CA PRO A 303 -3.83 -28.39 -9.89
C PRO A 303 -5.01 -29.02 -9.14
N LEU A 304 -6.17 -28.33 -9.08
CA LEU A 304 -7.36 -28.80 -8.38
C LEU A 304 -8.29 -29.61 -9.32
N ASP A 305 -8.50 -30.88 -9.05
CA ASP A 305 -9.45 -31.71 -9.80
C ASP A 305 -10.79 -31.80 -9.05
N LEU A 306 -11.86 -31.39 -9.73
CA LEU A 306 -13.25 -31.42 -9.21
C LEU A 306 -14.10 -32.47 -9.89
N SER A 307 -13.55 -33.22 -10.85
CA SER A 307 -14.30 -34.25 -11.58
C SER A 307 -14.73 -35.41 -10.68
N ASP A 308 -15.90 -35.93 -10.89
CA ASP A 308 -16.33 -37.22 -10.36
C ASP A 308 -15.62 -38.33 -11.17
N LYS A 309 -14.63 -38.97 -10.56
CA LYS A 309 -13.95 -40.14 -11.16
C LYS A 309 -14.71 -41.41 -10.89
#